data_53f54cfd4f654599bb37922d16932176
#
_entry.id   53f54cfd4f654599bb37922d16932176
#
_cell.length_a   1.000
_cell.length_b   1.000
_cell.length_c   1.000
_cell.angle_alpha   90.00
_cell.angle_beta   90.00
_cell.angle_gamma   90.00
#
_symmetry.space_group_name_H-M   'P 1'
#
loop_
_entity.id
_entity.type
_entity.pdbx_description
1 polymer ?
#
loop_
_entity_poly.entity_id
_entity_poly.type
_entity_poly.pdbx_seq_one_letter_code
_entity_poly.pdbx_strand_id
1 'polypeptide(L)'
;THMAEIYKKIKPVIISVRSSLPEKSGLGSSASVAKAVIDAFNNHFHLELTHIDYFELLKISENIYHHNASGIDASTVIYEKPIIYQRPHIKPLKFNIDGYLAVFYSNTNSATKSAVAHVSTHPERDIHIDALGSLTANAKWALENNDITLLATMFNAAHTHLRALGISTPTLEELRTKLLDAGALGVKITGGGMGGCLIALFNDEEKALTAKEKLKRFPSWMIDLRNM
;
A
#
# COMPACT_ATOMS: atom_id res chain seq x y z
N THR A 1 -23.09 2.78 -26.05
CA THR A 1 -21.90 3.17 -25.28
C THR A 1 -20.79 2.14 -25.49
N HIS A 2 -19.52 2.54 -25.46
CA HIS A 2 -18.33 1.69 -25.64
C HIS A 2 -18.35 0.43 -24.73
N MET A 3 -18.71 0.57 -23.47
CA MET A 3 -18.86 -0.55 -22.53
C MET A 3 -19.94 -1.57 -22.97
N ALA A 4 -21.03 -1.14 -23.60
CA ALA A 4 -22.05 -2.07 -24.09
C ALA A 4 -21.55 -2.94 -25.27
N GLU A 5 -20.62 -2.42 -26.06
CA GLU A 5 -19.97 -3.18 -27.14
C GLU A 5 -18.96 -4.18 -26.57
N ILE A 6 -18.23 -3.81 -25.53
CA ILE A 6 -17.31 -4.70 -24.79
C ILE A 6 -18.08 -5.92 -24.25
N TYR A 7 -19.22 -5.70 -23.58
CA TYR A 7 -20.03 -6.80 -23.03
C TYR A 7 -20.46 -7.83 -24.07
N LYS A 8 -20.71 -7.41 -25.32
CA LYS A 8 -21.11 -8.33 -26.40
C LYS A 8 -19.99 -9.27 -26.86
N LYS A 9 -18.73 -8.88 -26.64
CA LYS A 9 -17.55 -9.69 -27.00
C LYS A 9 -17.21 -10.77 -25.98
N ILE A 10 -17.66 -10.62 -24.71
CA ILE A 10 -17.31 -11.51 -23.61
C ILE A 10 -18.16 -12.79 -23.71
N LYS A 11 -17.48 -13.94 -23.72
CA LYS A 11 -18.09 -15.27 -23.64
C LYS A 11 -17.83 -15.89 -22.26
N PRO A 12 -18.60 -16.90 -21.82
CA PRO A 12 -18.33 -17.61 -20.57
C PRO A 12 -16.92 -18.17 -20.54
N VAL A 13 -16.19 -17.91 -19.45
CA VAL A 13 -14.83 -18.38 -19.20
C VAL A 13 -14.69 -18.87 -17.77
N ILE A 14 -13.69 -19.71 -17.53
CA ILE A 14 -13.25 -20.09 -16.19
C ILE A 14 -12.06 -19.21 -15.81
N ILE A 15 -12.16 -18.51 -14.67
CA ILE A 15 -11.10 -17.67 -14.16
C ILE A 15 -10.42 -18.37 -12.98
N SER A 16 -9.11 -18.56 -13.07
CA SER A 16 -8.28 -19.07 -11.97
C SER A 16 -7.33 -17.97 -11.51
N VAL A 17 -7.41 -17.59 -10.25
CA VAL A 17 -6.56 -16.55 -9.64
C VAL A 17 -5.52 -17.20 -8.73
N ARG A 18 -4.24 -16.83 -8.92
CA ARG A 18 -3.14 -17.19 -8.01
C ARG A 18 -2.47 -15.91 -7.52
N SER A 19 -2.30 -15.78 -6.21
CA SER A 19 -1.67 -14.62 -5.61
C SER A 19 -0.61 -15.04 -4.59
N SER A 20 0.53 -14.35 -4.60
CA SER A 20 1.55 -14.45 -3.56
C SER A 20 1.34 -13.45 -2.42
N LEU A 21 0.40 -12.51 -2.59
CA LEU A 21 0.07 -11.52 -1.56
C LEU A 21 -1.00 -12.09 -0.62
N PRO A 22 -0.85 -11.97 0.69
CA PRO A 22 -1.89 -12.32 1.63
C PRO A 22 -3.15 -11.48 1.39
N GLU A 23 -4.30 -12.11 1.49
CA GLU A 23 -5.57 -11.39 1.44
C GLU A 23 -5.70 -10.44 2.64
N LYS A 24 -6.34 -9.29 2.43
CA LYS A 24 -6.56 -8.28 3.49
C LYS A 24 -5.28 -7.85 4.22
N SER A 25 -4.15 -7.87 3.52
CA SER A 25 -2.85 -7.46 4.07
C SER A 25 -2.65 -5.93 4.11
N GLY A 26 -3.49 -5.15 3.44
CA GLY A 26 -3.31 -3.70 3.27
C GLY A 26 -2.32 -3.34 2.15
N LEU A 27 -1.99 -4.30 1.27
CA LEU A 27 -1.08 -4.12 0.13
C LEU A 27 -1.82 -3.96 -1.21
N GLY A 28 -3.08 -3.53 -1.20
CA GLY A 28 -3.87 -3.33 -2.42
C GLY A 28 -4.19 -4.63 -3.17
N SER A 29 -4.19 -5.80 -2.50
CA SER A 29 -4.38 -7.10 -3.16
C SER A 29 -5.70 -7.20 -3.91
N SER A 30 -6.77 -6.58 -3.42
CA SER A 30 -8.09 -6.53 -4.09
C SER A 30 -7.99 -5.83 -5.44
N ALA A 31 -7.42 -4.63 -5.47
CA ALA A 31 -7.23 -3.86 -6.70
C ALA A 31 -6.29 -4.56 -7.69
N SER A 32 -5.23 -5.21 -7.18
CA SER A 32 -4.29 -5.98 -8.00
C SER A 32 -4.95 -7.17 -8.67
N VAL A 33 -5.80 -7.93 -7.94
CA VAL A 33 -6.58 -9.03 -8.51
C VAL A 33 -7.58 -8.52 -9.54
N ALA A 34 -8.29 -7.45 -9.24
CA ALA A 34 -9.24 -6.85 -10.19
C ALA A 34 -8.53 -6.41 -11.47
N LYS A 35 -7.37 -5.73 -11.36
CA LYS A 35 -6.56 -5.36 -12.54
C LYS A 35 -6.11 -6.58 -13.34
N ALA A 36 -5.58 -7.60 -12.68
CA ALA A 36 -5.14 -8.82 -13.35
C ALA A 36 -6.28 -9.53 -14.11
N VAL A 37 -7.50 -9.53 -13.56
CA VAL A 37 -8.69 -10.06 -14.25
C VAL A 37 -9.03 -9.19 -15.46
N ILE A 38 -9.02 -7.86 -15.31
CA ILE A 38 -9.27 -6.94 -16.43
C ILE A 38 -8.24 -7.13 -17.53
N ASP A 39 -6.94 -7.24 -17.19
CA ASP A 39 -5.86 -7.50 -18.14
C ASP A 39 -6.07 -8.81 -18.89
N ALA A 40 -6.44 -9.88 -18.18
CA ALA A 40 -6.70 -11.18 -18.78
C ALA A 40 -7.87 -11.12 -19.77
N PHE A 41 -8.96 -10.41 -19.43
CA PHE A 41 -10.09 -10.22 -20.33
C PHE A 41 -9.73 -9.33 -21.52
N ASN A 42 -9.04 -8.24 -21.27
CA ASN A 42 -8.59 -7.33 -22.32
C ASN A 42 -7.75 -8.07 -23.37
N ASN A 43 -6.78 -8.88 -22.92
CA ASN A 43 -5.92 -9.66 -23.79
C ASN A 43 -6.66 -10.80 -24.50
N HIS A 44 -7.50 -11.56 -23.77
CA HIS A 44 -8.19 -12.73 -24.33
C HIS A 44 -9.26 -12.37 -25.36
N PHE A 45 -10.00 -11.29 -25.13
CA PHE A 45 -11.10 -10.86 -26.00
C PHE A 45 -10.74 -9.70 -26.92
N HIS A 46 -9.48 -9.22 -26.90
CA HIS A 46 -9.00 -8.08 -27.69
C HIS A 46 -9.92 -6.87 -27.55
N LEU A 47 -10.15 -6.44 -26.29
CA LEU A 47 -11.14 -5.40 -25.97
C LEU A 47 -10.64 -3.99 -26.26
N GLU A 48 -9.32 -3.79 -26.37
CA GLU A 48 -8.67 -2.50 -26.61
C GLU A 48 -9.04 -1.44 -25.56
N LEU A 49 -9.05 -1.86 -24.27
CA LEU A 49 -9.40 -0.99 -23.15
C LEU A 49 -8.44 0.19 -23.03
N THR A 50 -9.01 1.37 -22.86
CA THR A 50 -8.26 2.60 -22.57
C THR A 50 -7.96 2.72 -21.07
N HIS A 51 -7.06 3.63 -20.69
CA HIS A 51 -6.83 3.97 -19.27
C HIS A 51 -8.10 4.40 -18.55
N ILE A 52 -9.02 5.07 -19.23
CA ILE A 52 -10.30 5.50 -18.66
C ILE A 52 -11.17 4.28 -18.35
N ASP A 53 -11.24 3.30 -19.26
CA ASP A 53 -11.98 2.06 -19.05
C ASP A 53 -11.44 1.28 -17.84
N TYR A 54 -10.12 1.22 -17.69
CA TYR A 54 -9.47 0.61 -16.52
C TYR A 54 -9.89 1.30 -15.22
N PHE A 55 -9.88 2.63 -15.18
CA PHE A 55 -10.33 3.38 -14.00
C PHE A 55 -11.78 3.10 -13.66
N GLU A 56 -12.67 3.09 -14.64
CA GLU A 56 -14.08 2.81 -14.44
C GLU A 56 -14.31 1.39 -13.93
N LEU A 57 -13.67 0.39 -14.54
CA LEU A 57 -13.81 -1.01 -14.13
C LEU A 57 -13.26 -1.26 -12.72
N LEU A 58 -12.09 -0.71 -12.40
CA LEU A 58 -11.52 -0.81 -11.06
C LEU A 58 -12.37 -0.09 -10.01
N LYS A 59 -12.91 1.07 -10.32
CA LYS A 59 -13.83 1.80 -9.44
C LYS A 59 -15.11 0.99 -9.17
N ILE A 60 -15.66 0.31 -10.17
CA ILE A 60 -16.80 -0.59 -9.99
C ILE A 60 -16.41 -1.72 -9.03
N SER A 61 -15.26 -2.37 -9.25
CA SER A 61 -14.76 -3.43 -8.39
C SER A 61 -14.55 -2.97 -6.94
N GLU A 62 -13.91 -1.82 -6.74
CA GLU A 62 -13.72 -1.26 -5.39
C GLU A 62 -15.05 -0.95 -4.69
N ASN A 63 -16.03 -0.42 -5.40
CA ASN A 63 -17.33 -0.08 -4.82
C ASN A 63 -18.16 -1.31 -4.39
N ILE A 64 -17.92 -2.48 -4.99
CA ILE A 64 -18.51 -3.74 -4.54
C ILE A 64 -18.04 -4.10 -3.12
N TYR A 65 -16.78 -3.84 -2.82
CA TYR A 65 -16.16 -4.18 -1.53
C TYR A 65 -16.15 -3.02 -0.53
N HIS A 66 -16.06 -1.77 -1.02
CA HIS A 66 -15.87 -0.56 -0.22
C HIS A 66 -16.79 0.55 -0.70
N HIS A 67 -17.90 0.84 0.02
CA HIS A 67 -18.88 1.86 -0.36
C HIS A 67 -18.31 3.28 -0.60
N ASN A 68 -17.10 3.59 -0.12
CA ASN A 68 -16.40 4.87 -0.31
C ASN A 68 -14.91 4.62 -0.56
N ALA A 69 -14.58 3.91 -1.64
CA ALA A 69 -13.20 3.67 -2.01
C ALA A 69 -12.45 5.00 -2.23
N SER A 70 -11.24 5.12 -1.67
CA SER A 70 -10.40 6.32 -1.84
C SER A 70 -9.93 6.47 -3.28
N GLY A 71 -9.80 5.37 -4.02
CA GLY A 71 -9.24 5.31 -5.37
C GLY A 71 -7.70 5.23 -5.39
N ILE A 72 -7.04 5.20 -4.22
CA ILE A 72 -5.58 5.13 -4.16
C ILE A 72 -5.06 3.79 -4.68
N ASP A 73 -5.69 2.67 -4.30
CA ASP A 73 -5.27 1.34 -4.73
C ASP A 73 -5.48 1.17 -6.24
N ALA A 74 -6.65 1.58 -6.77
CA ALA A 74 -6.91 1.59 -8.21
C ALA A 74 -5.88 2.43 -8.97
N SER A 75 -5.57 3.63 -8.48
CA SER A 75 -4.58 4.50 -9.09
C SER A 75 -3.19 3.85 -9.10
N THR A 76 -2.78 3.26 -7.98
CA THR A 76 -1.45 2.64 -7.85
C THR A 76 -1.27 1.47 -8.83
N VAL A 77 -2.28 0.61 -8.96
CA VAL A 77 -2.20 -0.56 -9.87
C VAL A 77 -2.31 -0.15 -11.35
N ILE A 78 -2.95 0.97 -11.68
CA ILE A 78 -3.00 1.49 -13.05
C ILE A 78 -1.68 2.12 -13.46
N TYR A 79 -1.10 2.95 -12.59
CA TYR A 79 0.16 3.64 -12.90
C TYR A 79 1.37 2.70 -12.87
N GLU A 80 1.32 1.58 -12.14
CA GLU A 80 2.43 0.62 -11.96
C GLU A 80 3.76 1.28 -11.54
N LYS A 81 3.67 2.40 -10.86
CA LYS A 81 4.80 3.24 -10.42
C LYS A 81 4.45 3.89 -9.09
N PRO A 82 5.46 4.32 -8.33
CA PRO A 82 5.22 5.18 -7.18
C PRO A 82 4.46 6.44 -7.58
N ILE A 83 3.45 6.79 -6.80
CA ILE A 83 2.60 7.95 -7.03
C ILE A 83 2.45 8.81 -5.78
N ILE A 84 2.29 10.10 -6.00
CA ILE A 84 1.70 11.03 -5.03
C ILE A 84 0.21 11.09 -5.32
N TYR A 85 -0.57 10.70 -4.33
CA TYR A 85 -2.03 10.72 -4.42
C TYR A 85 -2.60 11.79 -3.50
N GLN A 86 -3.22 12.80 -4.09
CA GLN A 86 -3.99 13.84 -3.39
C GLN A 86 -5.24 14.12 -4.21
N ARG A 87 -6.35 13.51 -3.82
CA ARG A 87 -7.60 13.56 -4.57
C ARG A 87 -8.03 14.99 -4.92
N PRO A 88 -8.33 15.30 -6.19
CA PRO A 88 -8.40 14.41 -7.35
C PRO A 88 -7.06 14.23 -8.09
N HIS A 89 -5.97 14.79 -7.60
CA HIS A 89 -4.69 14.85 -8.28
C HIS A 89 -3.84 13.59 -8.03
N ILE A 90 -3.30 13.03 -9.09
CA ILE A 90 -2.39 11.90 -9.08
C ILE A 90 -1.15 12.28 -9.88
N LYS A 91 0.04 12.11 -9.29
CA LYS A 91 1.30 12.40 -9.97
C LYS A 91 2.28 11.23 -9.76
N PRO A 92 2.92 10.72 -10.82
CA PRO A 92 4.04 9.80 -10.65
C PRO A 92 5.14 10.47 -9.81
N LEU A 93 5.70 9.70 -8.89
CA LEU A 93 6.85 10.11 -8.07
C LEU A 93 8.08 9.39 -8.61
N LYS A 94 9.07 10.17 -9.07
CA LYS A 94 10.39 9.65 -9.40
C LYS A 94 11.32 9.94 -8.24
N PHE A 95 12.02 8.93 -7.79
CA PHE A 95 13.04 9.07 -6.77
C PHE A 95 14.13 8.01 -6.96
N ASN A 96 15.27 8.28 -6.36
CA ASN A 96 16.35 7.33 -6.23
C ASN A 96 16.91 7.53 -4.82
N ILE A 97 16.66 6.56 -3.94
CA ILE A 97 17.13 6.63 -2.55
C ILE A 97 18.01 5.41 -2.27
N ASP A 98 19.18 5.66 -1.68
CA ASP A 98 20.12 4.59 -1.34
C ASP A 98 19.64 3.84 -0.09
N GLY A 99 18.86 2.78 -0.34
CA GLY A 99 18.28 1.99 0.73
C GLY A 99 17.31 0.90 0.26
N TYR A 100 16.78 0.21 1.24
CA TYR A 100 15.92 -0.95 1.07
C TYR A 100 14.65 -0.79 1.87
N LEU A 101 13.52 -1.09 1.26
CA LEU A 101 12.21 -1.15 1.92
C LEU A 101 11.81 -2.61 2.08
N ALA A 102 11.66 -3.06 3.32
CA ALA A 102 11.12 -4.37 3.62
C ALA A 102 9.67 -4.26 4.09
N VAL A 103 8.80 -5.11 3.54
CA VAL A 103 7.39 -5.22 3.92
C VAL A 103 7.23 -6.48 4.74
N PHE A 104 6.63 -6.40 5.92
CA PHE A 104 6.39 -7.55 6.81
C PHE A 104 4.90 -7.66 7.10
N TYR A 105 4.33 -8.83 6.83
CA TYR A 105 2.93 -9.13 7.15
C TYR A 105 2.82 -9.68 8.57
N SER A 106 1.98 -9.08 9.39
CA SER A 106 1.82 -9.42 10.82
C SER A 106 1.11 -10.76 11.08
N ASN A 107 0.75 -11.52 10.05
CA ASN A 107 -0.12 -12.69 10.11
C ASN A 107 -1.53 -12.40 10.67
N THR A 108 -1.93 -11.13 10.70
CA THR A 108 -3.28 -10.69 11.05
C THR A 108 -3.86 -9.83 9.93
N ASN A 109 -5.11 -10.11 9.56
CA ASN A 109 -5.78 -9.36 8.52
C ASN A 109 -5.98 -7.90 8.92
N SER A 110 -5.76 -6.98 7.97
CA SER A 110 -6.12 -5.58 8.15
C SER A 110 -7.66 -5.43 8.19
N ALA A 111 -8.14 -4.67 9.14
CA ALA A 111 -9.56 -4.36 9.29
C ALA A 111 -9.87 -2.93 8.81
N THR A 112 -9.56 -2.63 7.56
CA THR A 112 -9.64 -1.27 6.99
C THR A 112 -10.97 -0.58 7.26
N LYS A 113 -12.11 -1.28 7.09
CA LYS A 113 -13.44 -0.70 7.35
C LYS A 113 -13.60 -0.29 8.82
N SER A 114 -13.16 -1.15 9.75
CA SER A 114 -13.21 -0.86 11.19
C SER A 114 -12.24 0.26 11.56
N ALA A 115 -11.04 0.29 10.96
CA ALA A 115 -10.06 1.34 11.18
C ALA A 115 -10.60 2.71 10.74
N VAL A 116 -11.20 2.81 9.55
CA VAL A 116 -11.81 4.05 9.06
C VAL A 116 -12.94 4.51 9.99
N ALA A 117 -13.84 3.60 10.41
CA ALA A 117 -14.91 3.93 11.34
C ALA A 117 -14.37 4.41 12.70
N HIS A 118 -13.35 3.74 13.23
CA HIS A 118 -12.70 4.10 14.48
C HIS A 118 -12.06 5.50 14.40
N VAL A 119 -11.24 5.74 13.36
CA VAL A 119 -10.58 7.03 13.17
C VAL A 119 -11.60 8.15 12.94
N SER A 120 -12.72 7.89 12.26
CA SER A 120 -13.73 8.92 11.97
C SER A 120 -14.37 9.52 13.22
N THR A 121 -14.38 8.80 14.34
CA THR A 121 -14.92 9.21 15.63
C THR A 121 -13.84 9.60 16.65
N HIS A 122 -12.56 9.53 16.28
CA HIS A 122 -11.47 9.84 17.21
C HIS A 122 -11.43 11.33 17.55
N PRO A 123 -11.39 11.73 18.83
CA PRO A 123 -11.50 13.14 19.24
C PRO A 123 -10.36 14.03 18.73
N GLU A 124 -9.14 13.48 18.58
CA GLU A 124 -7.97 14.20 18.09
C GLU A 124 -7.66 13.88 16.61
N ARG A 125 -8.64 13.33 15.88
CA ARG A 125 -8.47 12.88 14.49
C ARG A 125 -7.79 13.93 13.62
N ASP A 126 -8.31 15.15 13.62
CA ASP A 126 -7.87 16.18 12.67
C ASP A 126 -6.44 16.62 12.98
N ILE A 127 -6.03 16.69 14.24
CA ILE A 127 -4.65 16.97 14.66
C ILE A 127 -3.68 15.92 14.07
N HIS A 128 -4.03 14.64 14.20
CA HIS A 128 -3.18 13.57 13.71
C HIS A 128 -3.18 13.47 12.17
N ILE A 129 -4.31 13.71 11.51
CA ILE A 129 -4.41 13.71 10.05
C ILE A 129 -3.58 14.86 9.44
N ASP A 130 -3.66 16.06 10.01
CA ASP A 130 -2.87 17.21 9.55
C ASP A 130 -1.37 16.98 9.74
N ALA A 131 -0.98 16.40 10.89
CA ALA A 131 0.40 16.01 11.14
C ALA A 131 0.89 14.96 10.11
N LEU A 132 0.09 13.93 9.82
CA LEU A 132 0.41 12.92 8.80
C LEU A 132 0.53 13.54 7.40
N GLY A 133 -0.30 14.52 7.08
CA GLY A 133 -0.19 15.30 5.84
C GLY A 133 1.15 16.02 5.72
N SER A 134 1.57 16.72 6.78
CA SER A 134 2.86 17.41 6.84
C SER A 134 4.04 16.44 6.74
N LEU A 135 3.97 15.30 7.45
CA LEU A 135 4.99 14.24 7.38
C LEU A 135 5.09 13.64 5.97
N THR A 136 3.96 13.52 5.25
CA THR A 136 3.95 13.05 3.85
C THR A 136 4.70 14.01 2.92
N ALA A 137 4.52 15.32 3.08
CA ALA A 137 5.26 16.32 2.30
C ALA A 137 6.78 16.24 2.56
N ASN A 138 7.19 16.10 3.83
CA ASN A 138 8.60 15.94 4.19
C ASN A 138 9.17 14.59 3.68
N ALA A 139 8.40 13.51 3.74
CA ALA A 139 8.80 12.20 3.18
C ALA A 139 9.00 12.28 1.66
N LYS A 140 8.13 13.01 0.94
CA LYS A 140 8.31 13.28 -0.49
C LYS A 140 9.63 14.00 -0.74
N TRP A 141 9.91 15.06 0.01
CA TRP A 141 11.17 15.80 -0.11
C TRP A 141 12.38 14.90 0.15
N ALA A 142 12.34 14.07 1.19
CA ALA A 142 13.41 13.13 1.54
C ALA A 142 13.66 12.13 0.39
N LEU A 143 12.62 11.59 -0.23
CA LEU A 143 12.71 10.70 -1.38
C LEU A 143 13.35 11.39 -2.59
N GLU A 144 12.97 12.64 -2.89
CA GLU A 144 13.49 13.42 -4.02
C GLU A 144 14.95 13.89 -3.81
N ASN A 145 15.43 13.95 -2.55
CA ASN A 145 16.78 14.43 -2.20
C ASN A 145 17.70 13.32 -1.67
N ASN A 146 17.35 12.05 -1.82
CA ASN A 146 18.13 10.90 -1.35
C ASN A 146 18.48 10.96 0.16
N ASP A 147 17.54 11.45 0.98
CA ASP A 147 17.74 11.54 2.43
C ASP A 147 16.98 10.41 3.16
N ILE A 148 17.65 9.25 3.25
CA ILE A 148 17.09 8.08 3.93
C ILE A 148 16.88 8.30 5.43
N THR A 149 17.71 9.13 6.07
CA THR A 149 17.63 9.43 7.50
C THR A 149 16.39 10.26 7.81
N LEU A 150 16.12 11.28 7.01
CA LEU A 150 14.90 12.06 7.13
C LEU A 150 13.67 11.19 6.83
N LEU A 151 13.72 10.35 5.79
CA LEU A 151 12.61 9.44 5.46
C LEU A 151 12.30 8.49 6.63
N ALA A 152 13.33 7.92 7.28
CA ALA A 152 13.19 7.07 8.44
C ALA A 152 12.57 7.82 9.64
N THR A 153 12.97 9.06 9.85
CA THR A 153 12.39 9.95 10.86
C THR A 153 10.89 10.16 10.58
N MET A 154 10.52 10.42 9.32
CA MET A 154 9.11 10.58 8.93
C MET A 154 8.32 9.28 9.13
N PHE A 155 8.90 8.11 8.86
CA PHE A 155 8.26 6.82 9.13
C PHE A 155 7.94 6.64 10.61
N ASN A 156 8.92 6.88 11.49
CA ASN A 156 8.74 6.73 12.93
C ASN A 156 7.73 7.73 13.50
N ALA A 157 7.78 8.99 13.05
CA ALA A 157 6.81 10.02 13.45
C ALA A 157 5.39 9.66 12.96
N ALA A 158 5.25 9.25 11.71
CA ALA A 158 3.96 8.83 11.16
C ALA A 158 3.38 7.64 11.93
N HIS A 159 4.22 6.64 12.31
CA HIS A 159 3.75 5.54 13.13
C HIS A 159 3.23 5.98 14.50
N THR A 160 3.87 6.97 15.13
CA THR A 160 3.39 7.54 16.40
C THR A 160 1.99 8.12 16.27
N HIS A 161 1.70 8.86 15.21
CA HIS A 161 0.35 9.38 14.96
C HIS A 161 -0.66 8.29 14.63
N LEU A 162 -0.27 7.27 13.83
CA LEU A 162 -1.14 6.12 13.53
C LEU A 162 -1.47 5.31 14.80
N ARG A 163 -0.50 5.16 15.71
CA ARG A 163 -0.73 4.52 17.01
C ARG A 163 -1.66 5.36 17.90
N ALA A 164 -1.48 6.66 17.95
CA ALA A 164 -2.35 7.57 18.69
C ALA A 164 -3.80 7.52 18.17
N LEU A 165 -4.00 7.38 16.86
CA LEU A 165 -5.30 7.13 16.24
C LEU A 165 -5.90 5.75 16.57
N GLY A 166 -5.23 4.90 17.35
CA GLY A 166 -5.73 3.59 17.79
C GLY A 166 -5.74 2.51 16.71
N ILE A 167 -5.04 2.70 15.58
CA ILE A 167 -5.00 1.72 14.49
C ILE A 167 -3.79 0.79 14.52
N SER A 168 -2.91 0.91 15.52
CA SER A 168 -1.87 -0.07 15.80
C SER A 168 -2.35 -1.11 16.81
N THR A 169 -1.97 -2.36 16.60
CA THR A 169 -2.31 -3.48 17.50
C THR A 169 -1.08 -3.93 18.28
N PRO A 170 -1.24 -4.63 19.41
CA PRO A 170 -0.09 -5.20 20.15
C PRO A 170 0.85 -6.02 19.27
N THR A 171 0.30 -6.79 18.32
CA THR A 171 1.10 -7.60 17.38
C THR A 171 1.94 -6.71 16.44
N LEU A 172 1.38 -5.59 15.95
CA LEU A 172 2.11 -4.64 15.13
C LEU A 172 3.19 -3.92 15.93
N GLU A 173 2.94 -3.54 17.18
CA GLU A 173 3.93 -2.92 18.06
C GLU A 173 5.09 -3.88 18.38
N GLU A 174 4.79 -5.16 18.69
CA GLU A 174 5.81 -6.18 18.90
C GLU A 174 6.67 -6.39 17.66
N LEU A 175 6.05 -6.51 16.48
CA LEU A 175 6.77 -6.68 15.23
C LEU A 175 7.62 -5.42 14.91
N ARG A 176 7.08 -4.23 15.14
CA ARG A 176 7.80 -2.97 14.98
C ARG A 176 9.06 -2.93 15.84
N THR A 177 8.96 -3.26 17.12
CA THR A 177 10.11 -3.29 18.04
C THR A 177 11.18 -4.25 17.53
N LYS A 178 10.80 -5.48 17.14
CA LYS A 178 11.73 -6.45 16.58
C LYS A 178 12.43 -5.99 15.31
N LEU A 179 11.73 -5.24 14.45
CA LEU A 179 12.30 -4.67 13.22
C LEU A 179 13.31 -3.57 13.53
N LEU A 180 13.01 -2.69 14.49
CA LEU A 180 13.95 -1.65 14.94
C LEU A 180 15.19 -2.29 15.60
N ASP A 181 15.01 -3.30 16.46
CA ASP A 181 16.11 -4.06 17.09
C ASP A 181 16.96 -4.81 16.05
N ALA A 182 16.36 -5.18 14.91
CA ALA A 182 17.09 -5.79 13.79
C ALA A 182 17.79 -4.77 12.88
N GLY A 183 17.77 -3.48 13.23
CA GLY A 183 18.51 -2.41 12.55
C GLY A 183 17.73 -1.62 11.51
N ALA A 184 16.39 -1.73 11.49
CA ALA A 184 15.57 -0.82 10.68
C ALA A 184 15.72 0.62 11.19
N LEU A 185 15.92 1.57 10.28
CA LEU A 185 16.03 3.01 10.59
C LEU A 185 14.66 3.61 10.95
N GLY A 186 13.61 3.16 10.30
CA GLY A 186 12.25 3.60 10.52
C GLY A 186 11.25 2.53 10.15
N VAL A 187 10.18 2.42 10.94
CA VAL A 187 9.13 1.40 10.76
C VAL A 187 7.76 2.01 10.97
N LYS A 188 6.82 1.76 10.06
CA LYS A 188 5.45 2.23 10.19
C LYS A 188 4.44 1.25 9.59
N ILE A 189 3.19 1.39 10.02
CA ILE A 189 2.05 0.72 9.40
C ILE A 189 1.89 1.18 7.95
N THR A 190 1.54 0.23 7.07
CA THR A 190 1.06 0.51 5.72
C THR A 190 -0.37 -0.02 5.55
N GLY A 191 -1.16 0.65 4.70
CA GLY A 191 -2.60 0.36 4.57
C GLY A 191 -3.43 0.89 5.74
N GLY A 192 -4.59 0.27 5.98
CA GLY A 192 -5.59 0.74 6.94
C GLY A 192 -5.25 0.53 8.42
N GLY A 193 -4.27 -0.31 8.75
CA GLY A 193 -3.99 -0.68 10.14
C GLY A 193 -4.94 -1.71 10.73
N MET A 194 -4.97 -1.81 12.07
CA MET A 194 -5.69 -2.86 12.83
C MET A 194 -5.32 -4.27 12.37
N GLY A 195 -4.05 -4.49 12.04
CA GLY A 195 -3.46 -5.65 11.40
C GLY A 195 -2.78 -5.30 10.07
N GLY A 196 -2.55 -6.28 9.19
CA GLY A 196 -1.90 -6.08 7.91
C GLY A 196 -0.38 -6.01 8.01
N CYS A 197 0.23 -5.06 7.30
CA CYS A 197 1.67 -4.97 7.13
C CYS A 197 2.30 -3.77 7.82
N LEU A 198 3.58 -3.95 8.17
CA LEU A 198 4.54 -2.89 8.44
C LEU A 198 5.50 -2.74 7.26
N ILE A 199 5.93 -1.50 7.01
CA ILE A 199 7.06 -1.20 6.15
C ILE A 199 8.24 -0.76 7.02
N ALA A 200 9.41 -1.32 6.74
CA ALA A 200 10.66 -1.06 7.46
C ALA A 200 11.73 -0.60 6.48
N LEU A 201 12.42 0.49 6.81
CA LEU A 201 13.45 1.10 5.99
C LEU A 201 14.83 0.73 6.52
N PHE A 202 15.73 0.30 5.62
CA PHE A 202 17.11 -0.05 5.92
C PHE A 202 18.04 0.68 4.95
N ASN A 203 19.21 1.08 5.44
CA ASN A 203 20.30 1.64 4.60
C ASN A 203 21.31 0.58 4.15
N ASP A 204 21.09 -0.68 4.51
CA ASP A 204 22.03 -1.77 4.29
C ASP A 204 21.26 -3.06 3.96
N GLU A 205 21.66 -3.72 2.87
CA GLU A 205 21.01 -4.93 2.38
C GLU A 205 21.16 -6.10 3.36
N GLU A 206 22.36 -6.26 3.93
CA GLU A 206 22.64 -7.36 4.85
C GLU A 206 21.77 -7.26 6.11
N LYS A 207 21.58 -6.03 6.62
CA LYS A 207 20.65 -5.80 7.76
C LYS A 207 19.21 -6.15 7.38
N ALA A 208 18.76 -5.75 6.19
CA ALA A 208 17.41 -6.08 5.73
C ALA A 208 17.21 -7.60 5.58
N LEU A 209 18.19 -8.30 5.00
CA LEU A 209 18.17 -9.76 4.86
C LEU A 209 18.24 -10.46 6.22
N THR A 210 19.09 -9.99 7.13
CA THR A 210 19.18 -10.49 8.50
C THR A 210 17.87 -10.32 9.26
N ALA A 211 17.20 -9.18 9.11
CA ALA A 211 15.87 -8.96 9.69
C ALA A 211 14.84 -9.95 9.15
N LYS A 212 14.84 -10.20 7.83
CA LYS A 212 13.97 -11.21 7.20
C LYS A 212 14.21 -12.61 7.74
N GLU A 213 15.45 -13.03 7.89
CA GLU A 213 15.77 -14.36 8.44
C GLU A 213 15.39 -14.49 9.92
N LYS A 214 15.72 -13.48 10.74
CA LYS A 214 15.31 -13.47 12.17
C LYS A 214 13.80 -13.50 12.36
N LEU A 215 13.07 -12.90 11.43
CA LEU A 215 11.61 -12.75 11.49
C LEU A 215 10.88 -13.61 10.45
N LYS A 216 11.48 -14.73 10.01
CA LYS A 216 10.95 -15.61 8.95
C LYS A 216 9.55 -16.19 9.19
N ARG A 217 9.06 -16.15 10.43
CA ARG A 217 7.66 -16.49 10.74
C ARG A 217 6.64 -15.48 10.16
N PHE A 218 7.10 -14.29 9.79
CA PHE A 218 6.29 -13.26 9.15
C PHE A 218 6.62 -13.22 7.66
N PRO A 219 5.66 -13.46 6.76
CA PRO A 219 5.86 -13.29 5.34
C PRO A 219 6.39 -11.89 5.06
N SER A 220 7.43 -11.81 4.21
CA SER A 220 8.10 -10.54 3.95
C SER A 220 8.65 -10.42 2.53
N TRP A 221 8.66 -9.21 2.02
CA TRP A 221 9.19 -8.84 0.70
C TRP A 221 10.19 -7.71 0.87
N MET A 222 11.16 -7.62 -0.02
CA MET A 222 12.16 -6.56 -0.03
C MET A 222 12.18 -5.87 -1.39
N ILE A 223 12.33 -4.56 -1.37
CA ILE A 223 12.36 -3.68 -2.53
C ILE A 223 13.66 -2.86 -2.43
N ASP A 224 14.47 -2.90 -3.47
CA ASP A 224 15.61 -2.00 -3.62
C ASP A 224 15.10 -0.65 -4.13
N LEU A 225 15.30 0.40 -3.35
CA LEU A 225 14.77 1.74 -3.65
C LEU A 225 15.63 2.52 -4.66
N ARG A 226 16.81 2.00 -5.02
CA ARG A 226 17.69 2.65 -6.00
C ARG A 226 17.19 2.56 -7.43
N ASN A 227 16.22 1.71 -7.71
CA ASN A 227 15.73 1.42 -9.06
C ASN A 227 14.23 1.69 -9.22
N MET A 228 13.67 2.66 -8.47
CA MET A 228 12.22 2.95 -8.44
C MET A 228 11.83 4.17 -9.31
#